data_bef87860dda5bd5a21f0944ec58f2b34
#
_entry.id   bef87860dda5bd5a21f0944ec58f2b34
#
_cell.length_a   1.000
_cell.length_b   1.000
_cell.length_c   1.000
_cell.angle_alpha   90.00
_cell.angle_beta   90.00
_cell.angle_gamma   90.00
#
_symmetry.space_group_name_H-M   'P 1'
#
loop_
_entity.id
_entity.type
_entity.pdbx_description
1 polymer ?
#
loop_
_entity_poly.entity_id
_entity_poly.type
_entity_poly.pdbx_seq_one_letter_code
_entity_poly.pdbx_strand_id
1 'polypeptide(L)'
;MNITSDIHLHIVSFDIPYPANYGGVIDVFFRIKSLAERGVKIHLHCFEYGREHSEYLEKFCYSVNYYQREMKITHLLNHLPYIVCSRHSKELCDNLKKDDYPILLEGLHCCSVLLDEEFQKR
;
A
#
# COMPACT_ATOMS: atom_id res chain seq x y z
N MET A 1 -5.88 -13.85 -26.45
CA MET A 1 -6.50 -12.70 -26.42
C MET A 1 -5.84 -11.70 -25.58
N ASN A 2 -5.92 -10.61 -26.00
CA ASN A 2 -5.24 -9.62 -25.37
C ASN A 2 -6.11 -8.86 -24.47
N ILE A 3 -5.91 -9.00 -23.25
CA ILE A 3 -6.63 -8.22 -22.32
C ILE A 3 -5.93 -6.94 -22.22
N THR A 4 -6.33 -6.08 -23.04
CA THR A 4 -5.69 -4.82 -23.01
C THR A 4 -6.31 -3.90 -22.05
N SER A 5 -7.31 -4.34 -21.37
CA SER A 5 -7.93 -3.49 -20.43
C SER A 5 -6.92 -3.03 -19.40
N ASP A 6 -6.94 -1.78 -19.09
CA ASP A 6 -6.10 -1.23 -18.06
C ASP A 6 -6.65 -1.66 -16.73
N ILE A 7 -6.07 -2.71 -16.18
CA ILE A 7 -6.43 -3.16 -14.85
C ILE A 7 -5.50 -2.44 -13.88
N HIS A 8 -6.10 -1.62 -13.04
CA HIS A 8 -5.37 -0.87 -12.02
C HIS A 8 -5.68 -1.44 -10.65
N LEU A 9 -4.68 -1.49 -9.80
CA LEU A 9 -4.83 -2.01 -8.44
C LEU A 9 -3.97 -1.18 -7.50
N HIS A 10 -4.57 -0.71 -6.42
CA HIS A 10 -3.80 -0.10 -5.34
C HIS A 10 -3.33 -1.20 -4.41
N ILE A 11 -2.06 -1.17 -4.04
CA ILE A 11 -1.52 -2.06 -3.00
C ILE A 11 -0.95 -1.18 -1.91
N VAL A 12 -1.44 -1.35 -0.70
CA VAL A 12 -0.97 -0.60 0.45
C VAL A 12 -0.09 -1.54 1.28
N SER A 13 1.19 -1.22 1.37
CA SER A 13 2.18 -2.05 2.03
C SER A 13 2.62 -1.43 3.35
N PHE A 14 2.80 -2.27 4.36
CA PHE A 14 3.20 -1.83 5.69
C PHE A 14 4.66 -1.36 5.76
N ASP A 15 5.45 -1.64 4.74
CA ASP A 15 6.85 -1.23 4.63
C ASP A 15 7.20 -1.17 3.15
N ILE A 16 8.36 -0.62 2.83
CA ILE A 16 8.87 -0.62 1.47
C ILE A 16 9.30 -2.05 1.15
N PRO A 17 8.69 -2.71 0.15
CA PRO A 17 8.89 -4.16 -0.02
C PRO A 17 10.16 -4.57 -0.76
N TYR A 18 11.09 -3.66 -0.99
CA TYR A 18 12.36 -3.99 -1.60
C TYR A 18 13.50 -3.37 -0.81
N PRO A 19 14.58 -4.08 -0.53
CA PRO A 19 14.87 -5.45 -0.94
C PRO A 19 14.01 -6.47 -0.20
N ALA A 20 13.68 -7.56 -0.88
CA ALA A 20 12.81 -8.61 -0.33
C ALA A 20 13.63 -9.55 0.54
N ASN A 21 13.98 -9.08 1.72
CA ASN A 21 14.94 -9.78 2.57
C ASN A 21 14.42 -10.19 3.96
N TYR A 22 13.13 -10.04 4.19
CA TYR A 22 12.52 -10.64 5.38
C TYR A 22 11.07 -11.02 5.07
N GLY A 23 10.50 -11.90 5.91
CA GLY A 23 9.25 -12.61 5.59
C GLY A 23 8.10 -11.75 5.08
N GLY A 24 7.77 -10.68 5.81
CA GLY A 24 6.64 -9.87 5.43
C GLY A 24 6.79 -9.22 4.06
N VAL A 25 7.95 -8.64 3.79
CA VAL A 25 8.14 -7.93 2.53
C VAL A 25 8.41 -8.88 1.37
N ILE A 26 8.88 -10.09 1.63
CA ILE A 26 9.08 -11.08 0.56
C ILE A 26 7.77 -11.37 -0.14
N ASP A 27 6.73 -11.64 0.62
CA ASP A 27 5.41 -11.94 0.05
C ASP A 27 4.86 -10.77 -0.75
N VAL A 28 4.97 -9.56 -0.19
CA VAL A 28 4.47 -8.36 -0.86
C VAL A 28 5.22 -8.14 -2.16
N PHE A 29 6.55 -8.22 -2.12
CA PHE A 29 7.37 -7.98 -3.30
C PHE A 29 7.03 -8.93 -4.44
N PHE A 30 6.97 -10.23 -4.15
CA PHE A 30 6.71 -11.20 -5.21
C PHE A 30 5.29 -11.13 -5.72
N ARG A 31 4.34 -10.72 -4.88
CA ARG A 31 2.98 -10.49 -5.36
C ARG A 31 2.93 -9.31 -6.33
N ILE A 32 3.61 -8.21 -5.99
CA ILE A 32 3.70 -7.06 -6.87
C ILE A 32 4.33 -7.46 -8.21
N LYS A 33 5.46 -8.15 -8.14
CA LYS A 33 6.18 -8.56 -9.34
C LYS A 33 5.32 -9.46 -10.22
N SER A 34 4.65 -10.42 -9.61
CA SER A 34 3.81 -11.36 -10.32
C SER A 34 2.64 -10.69 -11.02
N LEU A 35 1.99 -9.76 -10.33
CA LEU A 35 0.87 -9.02 -10.90
C LEU A 35 1.33 -8.08 -12.01
N ALA A 36 2.46 -7.42 -11.82
CA ALA A 36 3.00 -6.52 -12.83
C ALA A 36 3.37 -7.28 -14.10
N GLU A 37 3.92 -8.47 -13.96
CA GLU A 37 4.27 -9.31 -15.11
C GLU A 37 3.03 -9.76 -15.89
N ARG A 38 1.87 -9.72 -15.26
CA ARG A 38 0.60 -10.06 -15.90
C ARG A 38 -0.13 -8.85 -16.46
N GLY A 39 0.51 -7.70 -16.42
CA GLY A 39 -0.03 -6.49 -17.01
C GLY A 39 -0.88 -5.63 -16.08
N VAL A 40 -0.95 -5.97 -14.81
CA VAL A 40 -1.69 -5.16 -13.85
C VAL A 40 -0.89 -3.89 -13.56
N LYS A 41 -1.56 -2.76 -13.61
CA LYS A 41 -0.93 -1.47 -13.28
C LYS A 41 -1.03 -1.25 -11.78
N ILE A 42 0.10 -1.40 -11.10
CA ILE A 42 0.15 -1.33 -9.64
C ILE A 42 0.39 0.10 -9.20
N HIS A 43 -0.49 0.60 -8.35
CA HIS A 43 -0.29 1.84 -7.64
C HIS A 43 0.12 1.49 -6.22
N LEU A 44 1.43 1.48 -5.99
CA LEU A 44 1.98 1.03 -4.72
C LEU A 44 2.03 2.18 -3.73
N HIS A 45 1.58 1.92 -2.52
CA HIS A 45 1.63 2.86 -1.41
C HIS A 45 2.38 2.18 -0.28
N CYS A 46 3.52 2.74 0.09
CA CYS A 46 4.39 2.13 1.10
C CYS A 46 4.56 3.05 2.28
N PHE A 47 4.48 2.51 3.48
CA PHE A 47 4.85 3.26 4.67
C PHE A 47 6.35 3.08 4.92
N GLU A 48 7.03 4.16 5.22
CA GLU A 48 8.46 4.11 5.48
C GLU A 48 8.71 3.63 6.90
N TYR A 49 9.54 2.61 7.00
CA TYR A 49 9.91 2.04 8.30
C TYR A 49 11.38 1.67 8.27
N GLY A 50 12.22 2.70 8.16
CA GLY A 50 13.66 2.50 8.22
C GLY A 50 14.31 1.99 6.95
N ARG A 51 13.56 1.86 5.87
CA ARG A 51 14.12 1.40 4.59
C ARG A 51 14.14 2.55 3.60
N GLU A 52 15.04 2.48 2.64
CA GLU A 52 15.17 3.52 1.64
C GLU A 52 14.16 3.36 0.50
N HIS A 53 13.85 4.45 -0.16
CA HIS A 53 13.07 4.42 -1.37
C HIS A 53 13.77 3.59 -2.44
N SER A 54 13.01 2.92 -3.29
CA SER A 54 13.57 1.98 -4.25
C SER A 54 13.16 2.32 -5.66
N GLU A 55 14.15 2.67 -6.47
CA GLU A 55 13.90 2.86 -7.90
C GLU A 55 13.54 1.54 -8.59
N TYR A 56 13.97 0.43 -8.02
CA TYR A 56 13.68 -0.87 -8.56
C TYR A 56 12.17 -1.17 -8.53
N LEU A 57 11.50 -0.77 -7.45
CA LEU A 57 10.04 -0.92 -7.37
C LEU A 57 9.34 -0.09 -8.42
N GLU A 58 9.88 1.06 -8.73
CA GLU A 58 9.26 1.95 -9.72
C GLU A 58 9.29 1.36 -11.12
N LYS A 59 10.13 0.38 -11.37
CA LYS A 59 10.18 -0.31 -12.66
C LYS A 59 9.01 -1.26 -12.85
N PHE A 60 8.46 -1.79 -11.77
CA PHE A 60 7.33 -2.72 -11.86
C PHE A 60 6.00 -2.02 -11.73
N CYS A 61 5.99 -0.90 -11.02
CA CYS A 61 4.74 -0.28 -10.62
C CYS A 61 4.39 0.88 -11.53
N TYR A 62 3.11 1.12 -11.71
CA TYR A 62 2.62 2.28 -12.41
C TYR A 62 2.99 3.55 -11.65
N SER A 63 2.86 3.50 -10.32
CA SER A 63 3.31 4.58 -9.45
C SER A 63 3.72 4.02 -8.11
N VAL A 64 4.61 4.72 -7.41
CA VAL A 64 5.02 4.36 -6.05
C VAL A 64 4.93 5.61 -5.21
N ASN A 65 4.16 5.53 -4.13
CA ASN A 65 4.00 6.62 -3.19
C ASN A 65 4.51 6.18 -1.83
N TYR A 66 5.28 7.04 -1.18
CA TYR A 66 5.88 6.75 0.11
C TYR A 66 5.23 7.63 1.16
N TYR A 67 4.86 7.02 2.28
CA TYR A 67 4.21 7.73 3.39
C TYR A 67 5.00 7.50 4.66
N GLN A 68 5.08 8.51 5.48
CA GLN A 68 5.73 8.37 6.76
C GLN A 68 4.77 7.78 7.77
N ARG A 69 5.30 6.94 8.65
CA ARG A 69 4.48 6.39 9.72
C ARG A 69 4.14 7.51 10.68
N GLU A 70 2.91 7.53 11.14
CA GLU A 70 2.48 8.50 12.12
C GLU A 70 2.99 8.09 13.48
N MET A 71 3.94 8.85 14.00
CA MET A 71 4.57 8.53 15.28
C MET A 71 3.82 9.11 16.46
N LYS A 72 2.95 10.07 16.19
CA LYS A 72 2.11 10.65 17.23
C LYS A 72 0.70 10.13 17.07
N ILE A 73 0.31 9.27 18.00
CA ILE A 73 -1.00 8.64 17.93
C ILE A 73 -2.04 9.66 18.35
N THR A 74 -3.06 9.83 17.52
CA THR A 74 -4.16 10.73 17.86
C THR A 74 -5.12 10.03 18.81
N HIS A 75 -5.87 10.81 19.55
CA HIS A 75 -6.86 10.27 20.48
C HIS A 75 -7.93 9.45 19.77
N LEU A 76 -8.20 9.76 18.52
CA LEU A 76 -9.21 9.04 17.74
C LEU A 76 -8.83 7.59 17.49
N LEU A 77 -7.53 7.28 17.52
CA LEU A 77 -7.05 5.95 17.19
C LEU A 77 -6.47 5.21 18.39
N ASN A 78 -6.65 5.73 19.59
CA ASN A 78 -6.01 5.14 20.77
C ASN A 78 -6.53 3.75 21.12
N HIS A 79 -7.65 3.33 20.55
CA HIS A 79 -8.20 1.99 20.76
C HIS A 79 -7.63 0.97 19.79
N LEU A 80 -6.79 1.39 18.85
CA LEU A 80 -6.19 0.50 17.86
C LEU A 80 -4.75 0.16 18.25
N PRO A 81 -4.25 -1.02 17.84
CA PRO A 81 -2.83 -1.32 18.05
C PRO A 81 -1.94 -0.27 17.41
N TYR A 82 -0.80 -0.01 18.02
CA TYR A 82 0.15 0.98 17.52
C TYR A 82 0.55 0.73 16.07
N ILE A 83 0.77 -0.54 15.71
CA ILE A 83 1.18 -0.85 14.34
C ILE A 83 0.13 -0.45 13.30
N VAL A 84 -1.13 -0.43 13.69
CA VAL A 84 -2.21 0.03 12.81
C VAL A 84 -2.28 1.55 12.81
N CYS A 85 -2.24 2.16 13.99
CA CYS A 85 -2.31 3.63 14.11
C CYS A 85 -1.16 4.30 13.38
N SER A 86 0.05 3.74 13.49
CA SER A 86 1.23 4.37 12.90
C SER A 86 1.20 4.37 11.38
N ARG A 87 0.31 3.57 10.80
CA ARG A 87 0.17 3.49 9.35
C ARG A 87 -1.13 4.10 8.84
N HIS A 88 -1.71 4.97 9.65
CA HIS A 88 -2.86 5.75 9.20
C HIS A 88 -2.35 7.05 8.58
N SER A 89 -2.83 7.38 7.40
CA SER A 89 -2.38 8.58 6.69
C SER A 89 -3.54 9.21 5.93
N LYS A 90 -3.75 10.50 6.20
CA LYS A 90 -4.74 11.26 5.45
C LYS A 90 -4.32 11.38 3.99
N GLU A 91 -3.03 11.56 3.75
CA GLU A 91 -2.51 11.68 2.40
C GLU A 91 -2.78 10.39 1.61
N LEU A 92 -2.58 9.24 2.22
CA LEU A 92 -2.90 7.96 1.60
C LEU A 92 -4.38 7.90 1.25
N CYS A 93 -5.24 8.23 2.19
CA CYS A 93 -6.68 8.19 1.95
C CYS A 93 -7.08 9.14 0.82
N ASP A 94 -6.51 10.34 0.81
CA ASP A 94 -6.81 11.30 -0.25
C ASP A 94 -6.36 10.77 -1.61
N ASN A 95 -5.21 10.13 -1.67
CA ASN A 95 -4.71 9.55 -2.91
C ASN A 95 -5.60 8.39 -3.39
N LEU A 96 -6.07 7.56 -2.48
CA LEU A 96 -6.96 6.45 -2.83
C LEU A 96 -8.32 6.92 -3.31
N LYS A 97 -8.77 8.10 -2.86
CA LYS A 97 -10.07 8.64 -3.24
C LYS A 97 -10.08 9.29 -4.61
N LYS A 98 -8.93 9.41 -5.27
CA LYS A 98 -8.86 10.01 -6.59
C LYS A 98 -9.47 9.13 -7.67
N ASP A 99 -9.71 7.87 -7.37
CA ASP A 99 -10.29 6.91 -8.29
C ASP A 99 -11.10 5.88 -7.50
N ASP A 100 -11.60 4.87 -8.21
CA ASP A 100 -12.36 3.79 -7.59
C ASP A 100 -11.73 2.42 -7.84
N TYR A 101 -10.45 2.38 -8.11
CA TYR A 101 -9.75 1.12 -8.33
C TYR A 101 -9.75 0.27 -7.07
N PRO A 102 -9.71 -1.06 -7.22
CA PRO A 102 -9.63 -1.96 -6.06
C PRO A 102 -8.38 -1.67 -5.21
N ILE A 103 -8.48 -1.99 -3.94
CA ILE A 103 -7.40 -1.76 -2.97
C ILE A 103 -7.08 -3.07 -2.28
N LEU A 104 -5.81 -3.47 -2.33
CA LEU A 104 -5.30 -4.63 -1.60
C LEU A 104 -4.48 -4.12 -0.42
N LEU A 105 -4.92 -4.46 0.78
CA LEU A 105 -4.22 -4.11 2.01
C LEU A 105 -3.31 -5.26 2.39
N GLU A 106 -2.01 -5.03 2.38
CA GLU A 106 -1.04 -6.06 2.70
C GLU A 106 -0.82 -6.08 4.21
N GLY A 107 -1.58 -6.95 4.85
CA GLY A 107 -1.47 -7.17 6.27
C GLY A 107 -2.34 -6.26 7.12
N LEU A 108 -2.49 -6.67 8.36
CA LEU A 108 -3.31 -5.97 9.32
C LEU A 108 -2.81 -4.56 9.60
N HIS A 109 -1.51 -4.34 9.41
CA HIS A 109 -0.88 -3.03 9.65
C HIS A 109 -1.56 -1.90 8.90
N CYS A 110 -2.14 -2.18 7.73
CA CYS A 110 -2.69 -1.16 6.84
C CYS A 110 -4.20 -1.02 6.96
N CYS A 111 -4.83 -1.72 7.89
CA CYS A 111 -6.28 -1.78 7.96
C CYS A 111 -6.95 -0.51 8.46
N SER A 112 -6.18 0.47 8.95
CA SER A 112 -6.76 1.74 9.39
C SER A 112 -7.51 2.47 8.27
N VAL A 113 -7.18 2.17 7.02
CA VAL A 113 -7.88 2.71 5.86
C VAL A 113 -9.37 2.39 5.94
N LEU A 114 -9.72 1.26 6.53
CA LEU A 114 -11.11 0.83 6.64
C LEU A 114 -11.94 1.67 7.62
N LEU A 115 -11.29 2.56 8.37
CA LEU A 115 -12.03 3.51 9.22
C LEU A 115 -12.79 4.53 8.37
N ASP A 116 -12.40 4.70 7.12
CA ASP A 116 -13.13 5.56 6.20
C ASP A 116 -14.16 4.70 5.47
N GLU A 117 -15.43 5.02 5.66
CA GLU A 117 -16.53 4.22 5.12
C GLU A 117 -16.49 4.10 3.60
N GLU A 118 -15.94 5.08 2.92
CA GLU A 118 -15.87 5.04 1.47
C GLU A 118 -15.09 3.81 0.99
N PHE A 119 -14.07 3.38 1.73
CA PHE A 119 -13.25 2.26 1.32
C PHE A 119 -13.83 0.90 1.67
N GLN A 120 -14.82 0.85 2.52
CA GLN A 120 -15.43 -0.41 2.90
C GLN A 120 -16.20 -1.06 1.76
N LYS A 121 -16.45 -0.30 0.70
CA LYS A 121 -17.18 -0.78 -0.48
C LYS A 121 -16.27 -1.20 -1.63
N ARG A 122 -14.97 -1.09 -1.45
CA ARG A 122 -13.99 -1.36 -2.52
C ARG A 122 -13.25 -2.67 -2.37
#